data_40f10f203e20b684616ef1f4b2de7048
#
_entry.id   40f10f203e20b684616ef1f4b2de7048
#
_cell.length_a   1.000
_cell.length_b   1.000
_cell.length_c   1.000
_cell.angle_alpha   90.00
_cell.angle_beta   90.00
_cell.angle_gamma   90.00
#
_symmetry.space_group_name_H-M   'P 1'
#
loop_
_entity.id
_entity.type
_entity.pdbx_description
1 polymer ?
#
loop_
_entity_poly.entity_id
_entity_poly.type
_entity_poly.pdbx_seq_one_letter_code
_entity_poly.pdbx_strand_id
1 'polypeptide(L)'
;LESDLDSLFIINAKVVILLKKHFGAVFLFFLLFIFWLILSFKVSLSIVIIGFLVSALVVFFNYDLIFNGSEVSKLTFRTIKRVIVLFFVLVFNIAKSNIEVAKIVLSKKMPIDPGFVTIKNPLKKELNQALFANAITLTPGTLTVDMDKDKIVVHGLVKGQVSHLDGSSLENAFIALEEEGKS
;
A
#
# COMPACT_ATOMS: atom_id res chain seq x y z
N LEU A 1 13.33 37.56 -23.33
CA LEU A 1 14.39 36.72 -22.74
C LEU A 1 13.90 35.94 -21.52
N GLU A 2 13.15 36.61 -20.60
CA GLU A 2 12.59 35.95 -19.39
C GLU A 2 11.46 34.96 -19.73
N SER A 3 10.58 35.34 -20.67
CA SER A 3 9.48 34.49 -21.15
C SER A 3 9.98 33.24 -21.91
N ASP A 4 11.14 33.33 -22.56
CA ASP A 4 11.73 32.22 -23.30
C ASP A 4 12.41 31.20 -22.34
N LEU A 5 12.99 31.69 -21.24
CA LEU A 5 13.57 30.85 -20.20
C LEU A 5 12.47 30.07 -19.45
N ASP A 6 11.34 30.69 -19.14
CA ASP A 6 10.21 30.02 -18.50
C ASP A 6 9.59 28.96 -19.41
N SER A 7 9.47 29.24 -20.72
CA SER A 7 8.97 28.26 -21.69
C SER A 7 9.89 27.03 -21.83
N LEU A 8 11.21 27.24 -21.85
CA LEU A 8 12.22 26.20 -21.89
C LEU A 8 12.22 25.34 -20.60
N PHE A 9 12.02 25.96 -19.43
CA PHE A 9 11.92 25.26 -18.17
C PHE A 9 10.67 24.37 -18.11
N ILE A 10 9.52 24.87 -18.58
CA ILE A 10 8.27 24.11 -18.66
C ILE A 10 8.38 22.95 -19.63
N ILE A 11 9.02 23.15 -20.79
CA ILE A 11 9.25 22.08 -21.78
C ILE A 11 10.15 21.00 -21.20
N ASN A 12 11.27 21.35 -20.58
CA ASN A 12 12.16 20.39 -19.94
C ASN A 12 11.45 19.60 -18.83
N ALA A 13 10.65 20.25 -17.99
CA ALA A 13 9.87 19.58 -16.95
C ALA A 13 8.87 18.58 -17.54
N LYS A 14 8.15 18.95 -18.62
CA LYS A 14 7.24 18.06 -19.33
C LYS A 14 7.96 16.84 -19.95
N VAL A 15 9.12 17.07 -20.57
CA VAL A 15 9.93 16.00 -21.17
C VAL A 15 10.40 15.01 -20.10
N VAL A 16 10.89 15.50 -18.96
CA VAL A 16 11.32 14.64 -17.85
C VAL A 16 10.15 13.82 -17.27
N ILE A 17 8.96 14.42 -17.15
CA ILE A 17 7.76 13.70 -16.69
C ILE A 17 7.36 12.61 -17.69
N LEU A 18 7.35 12.92 -18.99
CA LEU A 18 7.04 11.97 -20.05
C LEU A 18 8.03 10.80 -20.08
N LEU A 19 9.33 11.05 -19.94
CA LEU A 19 10.36 10.01 -19.91
C LEU A 19 10.17 9.09 -18.68
N LYS A 20 9.90 9.64 -17.51
CA LYS A 20 9.60 8.85 -16.31
C LYS A 20 8.34 8.00 -16.47
N LYS A 21 7.31 8.56 -17.11
CA LYS A 21 6.06 7.87 -17.41
C LYS A 21 6.29 6.65 -18.31
N HIS A 22 7.04 6.80 -19.40
CA HIS A 22 7.36 5.70 -20.30
C HIS A 22 8.23 4.64 -19.63
N PHE A 23 9.24 5.03 -18.87
CA PHE A 23 10.10 4.08 -18.16
C PHE A 23 9.30 3.25 -17.16
N GLY A 24 8.40 3.88 -16.39
CA GLY A 24 7.52 3.16 -15.45
C GLY A 24 6.58 2.18 -16.15
N ALA A 25 6.00 2.55 -17.30
CA ALA A 25 5.14 1.66 -18.09
C ALA A 25 5.89 0.45 -18.62
N VAL A 26 7.10 0.66 -19.15
CA VAL A 26 7.97 -0.41 -19.63
C VAL A 26 8.39 -1.35 -18.49
N PHE A 27 8.76 -0.78 -17.34
CA PHE A 27 9.10 -1.56 -16.16
C PHE A 27 7.92 -2.42 -15.67
N LEU A 28 6.72 -1.83 -15.58
CA LEU A 28 5.51 -2.56 -15.19
C LEU A 28 5.17 -3.66 -16.19
N PHE A 29 5.32 -3.39 -17.49
CA PHE A 29 5.10 -4.40 -18.53
C PHE A 29 6.00 -5.62 -18.31
N PHE A 30 7.30 -5.41 -18.14
CA PHE A 30 8.23 -6.50 -17.92
C PHE A 30 7.97 -7.23 -16.60
N LEU A 31 7.60 -6.51 -15.54
CA LEU A 31 7.23 -7.09 -14.25
C LEU A 31 6.03 -8.05 -14.39
N LEU A 32 4.96 -7.59 -15.05
CA LEU A 32 3.76 -8.40 -15.30
C LEU A 32 4.05 -9.59 -16.22
N PHE A 33 4.86 -9.37 -17.26
CA PHE A 33 5.22 -10.43 -18.18
C PHE A 33 6.07 -11.52 -17.52
N ILE A 34 7.07 -11.13 -16.72
CA ILE A 34 7.86 -12.08 -15.94
C ILE A 34 6.98 -12.81 -14.92
N PHE A 35 6.09 -12.10 -14.24
CA PHE A 35 5.14 -12.70 -13.31
C PHE A 35 4.24 -13.74 -14.00
N TRP A 36 3.73 -13.43 -15.20
CA TRP A 36 2.97 -14.37 -16.03
C TRP A 36 3.78 -15.63 -16.35
N LEU A 37 5.05 -15.49 -16.76
CA LEU A 37 5.91 -16.62 -17.06
C LEU A 37 6.21 -17.49 -15.84
N ILE A 38 6.38 -16.88 -14.67
CA ILE A 38 6.58 -17.62 -13.40
C ILE A 38 5.34 -18.43 -13.03
N LEU A 39 4.15 -17.84 -13.21
CA LEU A 39 2.88 -18.52 -12.95
C LEU A 39 2.60 -19.67 -13.94
N SER A 40 3.14 -19.58 -15.12
CA SER A 40 2.97 -20.60 -16.17
C SER A 40 3.97 -21.71 -15.96
N PHE A 41 3.57 -22.83 -15.34
CA PHE A 41 4.44 -24.00 -15.10
C PHE A 41 5.08 -24.60 -16.35
N LYS A 42 4.64 -24.21 -17.54
CA LYS A 42 5.19 -24.64 -18.85
C LYS A 42 5.35 -23.42 -19.74
N VAL A 43 6.52 -23.28 -20.35
CA VAL A 43 6.77 -22.24 -21.34
C VAL A 43 6.52 -22.80 -22.73
N SER A 44 5.45 -22.35 -23.38
CA SER A 44 5.14 -22.62 -24.79
C SER A 44 5.02 -21.31 -25.56
N LEU A 45 5.17 -21.35 -26.89
CA LEU A 45 5.04 -20.16 -27.72
C LEU A 45 3.68 -19.45 -27.51
N SER A 46 2.60 -20.21 -27.37
CA SER A 46 1.27 -19.69 -27.13
C SER A 46 1.19 -18.94 -25.79
N ILE A 47 1.78 -19.47 -24.73
CA ILE A 47 1.81 -18.85 -23.39
C ILE A 47 2.60 -17.54 -23.40
N VAL A 48 3.73 -17.51 -24.13
CA VAL A 48 4.55 -16.29 -24.28
C VAL A 48 3.77 -15.20 -25.03
N ILE A 49 3.10 -15.55 -26.15
CA ILE A 49 2.31 -14.60 -26.93
C ILE A 49 1.13 -14.07 -26.10
N ILE A 50 0.38 -14.94 -25.43
CA ILE A 50 -0.75 -14.54 -24.60
C ILE A 50 -0.27 -13.65 -23.45
N GLY A 51 0.78 -14.02 -22.75
CA GLY A 51 1.36 -13.22 -21.66
C GLY A 51 1.81 -11.85 -22.11
N PHE A 52 2.46 -11.76 -23.26
CA PHE A 52 2.86 -10.49 -23.87
C PHE A 52 1.63 -9.59 -24.15
N LEU A 53 0.60 -10.14 -24.81
CA LEU A 53 -0.61 -9.39 -25.15
C LEU A 53 -1.38 -8.94 -23.91
N VAL A 54 -1.55 -9.82 -22.93
CA VAL A 54 -2.26 -9.50 -21.67
C VAL A 54 -1.49 -8.44 -20.88
N SER A 55 -0.18 -8.57 -20.73
CA SER A 55 0.65 -7.59 -20.04
C SER A 55 0.61 -6.21 -20.71
N ALA A 56 0.68 -6.18 -22.06
CA ALA A 56 0.56 -4.95 -22.83
C ALA A 56 -0.82 -4.29 -22.65
N LEU A 57 -1.89 -5.08 -22.70
CA LEU A 57 -3.25 -4.62 -22.54
C LEU A 57 -3.49 -4.05 -21.13
N VAL A 58 -3.01 -4.73 -20.09
CA VAL A 58 -3.10 -4.24 -18.70
C VAL A 58 -2.37 -2.90 -18.55
N VAL A 59 -1.15 -2.78 -19.06
CA VAL A 59 -0.39 -1.53 -19.00
C VAL A 59 -1.10 -0.42 -19.77
N PHE A 60 -1.64 -0.73 -20.95
CA PHE A 60 -2.37 0.24 -21.77
C PHE A 60 -3.60 0.81 -21.05
N PHE A 61 -4.45 -0.05 -20.48
CA PHE A 61 -5.65 0.39 -19.77
C PHE A 61 -5.36 1.11 -18.44
N ASN A 62 -4.25 0.78 -17.78
CA ASN A 62 -3.87 1.38 -16.50
C ASN A 62 -2.85 2.52 -16.65
N TYR A 63 -2.51 2.90 -17.88
CA TYR A 63 -1.49 3.91 -18.15
C TYR A 63 -1.75 5.23 -17.42
N ASP A 64 -3.00 5.69 -17.38
CA ASP A 64 -3.37 6.94 -16.72
C ASP A 64 -3.43 6.81 -15.19
N LEU A 65 -3.87 5.68 -14.66
CA LEU A 65 -3.94 5.43 -13.21
C LEU A 65 -2.55 5.35 -12.56
N ILE A 66 -1.59 4.71 -13.26
CA ILE A 66 -0.23 4.50 -12.73
C ILE A 66 0.55 5.82 -12.66
N PHE A 67 0.24 6.80 -13.50
CA PHE A 67 1.06 7.99 -13.68
C PHE A 67 0.40 9.31 -13.30
N ASN A 68 -0.89 9.32 -12.95
CA ASN A 68 -1.57 10.49 -12.39
C ASN A 68 -1.44 10.57 -10.86
N GLY A 69 -0.88 9.56 -10.21
CA GLY A 69 -0.59 9.57 -8.78
C GLY A 69 0.56 10.53 -8.46
N SER A 70 0.23 11.78 -8.14
CA SER A 70 1.16 12.77 -7.58
C SER A 70 1.79 12.34 -6.24
N GLU A 71 1.42 11.16 -5.75
CA GLU A 71 1.78 10.65 -4.43
C GLU A 71 2.95 9.66 -4.41
N VAL A 72 3.54 9.32 -5.57
CA VAL A 72 4.72 8.44 -5.57
C VAL A 72 5.88 9.18 -4.92
N SER A 73 6.04 8.95 -3.63
CA SER A 73 7.18 9.41 -2.85
C SER A 73 8.47 8.99 -3.53
N LYS A 74 9.43 9.90 -3.63
CA LYS A 74 10.77 9.58 -4.15
C LYS A 74 11.30 8.40 -3.33
N LEU A 75 11.65 7.30 -4.02
CA LEU A 75 12.28 6.14 -3.40
C LEU A 75 13.68 6.53 -2.91
N THR A 76 13.73 7.07 -1.70
CA THR A 76 14.97 7.38 -1.01
C THR A 76 15.40 6.15 -0.21
N PHE A 77 16.69 5.95 0.02
CA PHE A 77 17.20 4.86 0.87
C PHE A 77 16.51 4.82 2.25
N ARG A 78 16.20 5.98 2.81
CA ARG A 78 15.44 6.11 4.06
C ARG A 78 14.02 5.56 3.94
N THR A 79 13.33 5.84 2.82
CA THR A 79 11.98 5.31 2.54
C THR A 79 12.00 3.78 2.49
N ILE A 80 13.00 3.19 1.81
CA ILE A 80 13.17 1.73 1.75
C ILE A 80 13.38 1.16 3.16
N LYS A 81 14.26 1.77 3.97
CA LYS A 81 14.45 1.35 5.36
C LYS A 81 13.16 1.40 6.17
N ARG A 82 12.34 2.44 6.04
CA ARG A 82 11.07 2.57 6.75
C ARG A 82 10.02 1.55 6.29
N VAL A 83 9.97 1.26 4.98
CA VAL A 83 9.12 0.18 4.46
C VAL A 83 9.52 -1.17 5.03
N ILE A 84 10.83 -1.45 5.13
CA ILE A 84 11.32 -2.69 5.76
C ILE A 84 10.93 -2.74 7.25
N VAL A 85 11.10 -1.64 7.99
CA VAL A 85 10.68 -1.56 9.39
C VAL A 85 9.17 -1.77 9.53
N LEU A 86 8.36 -1.10 8.70
CA LEU A 86 6.90 -1.28 8.66
C LEU A 86 6.52 -2.74 8.41
N PHE A 87 7.19 -3.41 7.46
CA PHE A 87 6.96 -4.82 7.18
C PHE A 87 7.18 -5.70 8.42
N PHE A 88 8.30 -5.52 9.14
CA PHE A 88 8.57 -6.29 10.35
C PHE A 88 7.61 -5.95 11.49
N VAL A 89 7.23 -4.69 11.65
CA VAL A 89 6.21 -4.27 12.62
C VAL A 89 4.87 -4.93 12.30
N LEU A 90 4.45 -4.96 11.03
CA LEU A 90 3.22 -5.60 10.60
C LEU A 90 3.25 -7.10 10.87
N VAL A 91 4.32 -7.81 10.48
CA VAL A 91 4.48 -9.25 10.71
C VAL A 91 4.41 -9.57 12.22
N PHE A 92 5.08 -8.77 13.05
CA PHE A 92 5.05 -8.94 14.50
C PHE A 92 3.63 -8.74 15.07
N ASN A 93 2.91 -7.70 14.63
CA ASN A 93 1.53 -7.46 15.06
C ASN A 93 0.59 -8.61 14.63
N ILE A 94 0.73 -9.10 13.38
CA ILE A 94 -0.03 -10.25 12.88
C ILE A 94 0.25 -11.50 13.76
N ALA A 95 1.50 -11.81 14.03
CA ALA A 95 1.88 -12.96 14.86
C ALA A 95 1.31 -12.86 16.29
N LYS A 96 1.43 -11.68 16.91
CA LYS A 96 0.88 -11.38 18.23
C LYS A 96 -0.64 -11.58 18.26
N SER A 97 -1.36 -10.97 17.32
CA SER A 97 -2.82 -11.07 17.24
C SER A 97 -3.31 -12.49 16.94
N ASN A 98 -2.59 -13.24 16.13
CA ASN A 98 -2.88 -14.67 15.93
C ASN A 98 -2.85 -15.44 17.25
N ILE A 99 -1.85 -15.20 18.10
CA ILE A 99 -1.76 -15.84 19.42
C ILE A 99 -2.91 -15.39 20.32
N GLU A 100 -3.28 -14.13 20.30
CA GLU A 100 -4.39 -13.58 21.09
C GLU A 100 -5.73 -14.19 20.66
N VAL A 101 -6.02 -14.24 19.37
CA VAL A 101 -7.24 -14.86 18.83
C VAL A 101 -7.25 -16.37 19.12
N ALA A 102 -6.12 -17.07 18.96
CA ALA A 102 -6.01 -18.48 19.30
C ALA A 102 -6.32 -18.74 20.80
N LYS A 103 -5.83 -17.90 21.71
CA LYS A 103 -6.16 -17.98 23.14
C LYS A 103 -7.66 -17.79 23.40
N ILE A 104 -8.32 -16.88 22.68
CA ILE A 104 -9.77 -16.65 22.79
C ILE A 104 -10.53 -17.91 22.34
N VAL A 105 -10.18 -18.46 21.16
CA VAL A 105 -10.84 -19.64 20.58
C VAL A 105 -10.64 -20.89 21.44
N LEU A 106 -9.45 -21.06 22.03
CA LEU A 106 -9.12 -22.19 22.90
C LEU A 106 -9.67 -22.03 24.34
N SER A 107 -10.17 -20.84 24.67
CA SER A 107 -10.73 -20.57 26.00
C SER A 107 -12.13 -21.18 26.14
N LYS A 108 -12.38 -21.86 27.27
CA LYS A 108 -13.70 -22.44 27.59
C LYS A 108 -14.85 -21.41 27.60
N LYS A 109 -14.58 -20.20 27.97
CA LYS A 109 -15.58 -19.10 28.09
C LYS A 109 -15.70 -18.23 26.86
N MET A 110 -14.78 -18.38 25.87
CA MET A 110 -14.73 -17.61 24.63
C MET A 110 -14.97 -16.10 24.90
N PRO A 111 -14.03 -15.40 25.58
CA PRO A 111 -14.23 -14.02 26.04
C PRO A 111 -14.15 -13.05 24.85
N ILE A 112 -15.24 -12.92 24.11
CA ILE A 112 -15.39 -11.97 23.00
C ILE A 112 -16.28 -10.80 23.44
N ASP A 113 -15.96 -9.60 22.96
CA ASP A 113 -16.79 -8.39 23.07
C ASP A 113 -16.76 -7.67 21.72
N PRO A 114 -17.45 -8.23 20.70
CA PRO A 114 -17.37 -7.69 19.35
C PRO A 114 -18.08 -6.36 19.23
N GLY A 115 -17.52 -5.48 18.41
CA GLY A 115 -18.16 -4.21 18.12
C GLY A 115 -17.32 -3.25 17.34
N PHE A 116 -17.92 -2.13 16.99
CA PHE A 116 -17.31 -1.07 16.22
C PHE A 116 -16.64 -0.05 17.13
N VAL A 117 -15.45 0.36 16.73
CA VAL A 117 -14.70 1.45 17.38
C VAL A 117 -14.25 2.40 16.29
N THR A 118 -14.42 3.69 16.53
CA THR A 118 -13.92 4.73 15.63
C THR A 118 -12.60 5.25 16.17
N ILE A 119 -11.54 5.17 15.38
CA ILE A 119 -10.22 5.72 15.66
C ILE A 119 -9.96 6.92 14.76
N LYS A 120 -9.00 7.77 15.12
CA LYS A 120 -8.54 8.86 14.26
C LYS A 120 -7.71 8.30 13.11
N ASN A 121 -7.80 8.97 11.96
CA ASN A 121 -6.91 8.72 10.85
C ASN A 121 -5.78 9.78 10.88
N PRO A 122 -4.55 9.44 11.29
CA PRO A 122 -3.47 10.40 11.39
C PRO A 122 -2.79 10.68 10.04
N LEU A 123 -3.09 9.88 9.01
CA LEU A 123 -2.44 9.90 7.71
C LEU A 123 -3.17 10.85 6.75
N LYS A 124 -2.40 11.49 5.87
CA LYS A 124 -2.92 12.47 4.89
C LYS A 124 -2.91 11.96 3.47
N LYS A 125 -1.94 11.05 3.13
CA LYS A 125 -1.83 10.47 1.80
C LYS A 125 -2.80 9.32 1.64
N GLU A 126 -3.64 9.34 0.61
CA GLU A 126 -4.65 8.31 0.33
C GLU A 126 -4.05 6.90 0.24
N LEU A 127 -2.87 6.77 -0.39
CA LEU A 127 -2.16 5.49 -0.45
C LEU A 127 -1.82 4.95 0.94
N ASN A 128 -1.27 5.81 1.83
CA ASN A 128 -0.90 5.40 3.18
C ASN A 128 -2.13 5.08 4.03
N GLN A 129 -3.22 5.82 3.85
CA GLN A 129 -4.51 5.54 4.48
C GLN A 129 -5.03 4.15 4.08
N ALA A 130 -5.07 3.87 2.76
CA ALA A 130 -5.51 2.58 2.25
C ALA A 130 -4.62 1.42 2.73
N LEU A 131 -3.29 1.61 2.74
CA LEU A 131 -2.36 0.61 3.24
C LEU A 131 -2.53 0.37 4.76
N PHE A 132 -2.78 1.43 5.54
CA PHE A 132 -3.03 1.31 6.98
C PHE A 132 -4.34 0.57 7.27
N ALA A 133 -5.43 0.91 6.56
CA ALA A 133 -6.70 0.20 6.66
C ALA A 133 -6.57 -1.30 6.32
N ASN A 134 -5.81 -1.60 5.27
CA ASN A 134 -5.49 -2.99 4.91
C ASN A 134 -4.64 -3.69 5.98
N ALA A 135 -3.66 -3.01 6.56
CA ALA A 135 -2.82 -3.56 7.62
C ALA A 135 -3.62 -3.88 8.90
N ILE A 136 -4.61 -3.04 9.26
CA ILE A 136 -5.56 -3.32 10.34
C ILE A 136 -6.36 -4.58 10.02
N THR A 137 -6.87 -4.70 8.79
CA THR A 137 -7.67 -5.86 8.35
C THR A 137 -6.84 -7.15 8.27
N LEU A 138 -5.55 -7.06 7.93
CA LEU A 138 -4.63 -8.20 7.93
C LEU A 138 -4.32 -8.71 9.35
N THR A 139 -4.57 -7.89 10.36
CA THR A 139 -4.35 -8.27 11.75
C THR A 139 -5.56 -9.05 12.27
N PRO A 140 -5.41 -10.34 12.65
CA PRO A 140 -6.51 -11.18 13.13
C PRO A 140 -7.30 -10.55 14.27
N GLY A 141 -8.62 -10.63 14.17
CA GLY A 141 -9.53 -10.05 15.16
C GLY A 141 -9.94 -8.62 14.89
N THR A 142 -9.45 -7.98 13.82
CA THR A 142 -9.83 -6.63 13.41
C THR A 142 -10.21 -6.58 11.94
N LEU A 143 -11.17 -5.72 11.59
CA LEU A 143 -11.64 -5.48 10.23
C LEU A 143 -11.94 -3.99 10.07
N THR A 144 -11.30 -3.33 9.13
CA THR A 144 -11.68 -1.97 8.72
C THR A 144 -12.98 -2.03 7.94
N VAL A 145 -13.99 -1.30 8.40
CA VAL A 145 -15.34 -1.31 7.83
C VAL A 145 -15.60 -0.07 7.00
N ASP A 146 -15.09 1.06 7.46
CA ASP A 146 -15.23 2.35 6.78
C ASP A 146 -14.03 3.24 7.08
N MET A 147 -13.70 4.11 6.15
CA MET A 147 -12.59 5.05 6.29
C MET A 147 -12.90 6.37 5.61
N ASP A 148 -12.73 7.44 6.36
CA ASP A 148 -12.79 8.81 5.86
C ASP A 148 -11.44 9.51 6.12
N LYS A 149 -11.28 10.74 5.66
CA LYS A 149 -10.04 11.52 5.81
C LYS A 149 -9.56 11.63 7.25
N ASP A 150 -10.49 11.73 8.19
CA ASP A 150 -10.19 11.99 9.61
C ASP A 150 -10.49 10.80 10.54
N LYS A 151 -11.19 9.77 10.04
CA LYS A 151 -11.71 8.67 10.85
C LYS A 151 -11.58 7.34 10.16
N ILE A 152 -11.36 6.30 10.96
CA ILE A 152 -11.38 4.91 10.53
C ILE A 152 -12.34 4.17 11.46
N VAL A 153 -13.33 3.48 10.91
CA VAL A 153 -14.24 2.61 11.65
C VAL A 153 -13.74 1.19 11.57
N VAL A 154 -13.40 0.62 12.69
CA VAL A 154 -12.86 -0.73 12.79
C VAL A 154 -13.84 -1.60 13.59
N HIS A 155 -14.19 -2.74 13.06
CA HIS A 155 -14.86 -3.80 13.81
C HIS A 155 -13.80 -4.69 14.46
N GLY A 156 -13.91 -4.90 15.77
CA GLY A 156 -13.02 -5.79 16.52
C GLY A 156 -13.75 -6.96 17.13
N LEU A 157 -13.07 -8.09 17.22
CA LEU A 157 -13.53 -9.26 17.97
C LEU A 157 -13.62 -8.94 19.46
N VAL A 158 -12.74 -8.05 19.94
CA VAL A 158 -12.76 -7.49 21.30
C VAL A 158 -12.52 -5.99 21.17
N LYS A 159 -13.50 -5.16 21.57
CA LYS A 159 -13.42 -3.68 21.47
C LYS A 159 -12.17 -3.10 22.10
N GLY A 160 -11.75 -3.64 23.24
CA GLY A 160 -10.55 -3.19 23.94
C GLY A 160 -9.28 -3.31 23.11
N GLN A 161 -9.17 -4.32 22.22
CA GLN A 161 -8.03 -4.49 21.35
C GLN A 161 -7.97 -3.42 20.26
N VAL A 162 -9.13 -2.99 19.73
CA VAL A 162 -9.19 -1.93 18.71
C VAL A 162 -8.79 -0.57 19.30
N SER A 163 -9.15 -0.29 20.55
CA SER A 163 -8.79 0.96 21.22
C SER A 163 -7.26 1.13 21.37
N HIS A 164 -6.51 0.04 21.37
CA HIS A 164 -5.04 0.07 21.41
C HIS A 164 -4.39 0.32 20.04
N LEU A 165 -5.15 0.44 18.96
CA LEU A 165 -4.61 0.81 17.64
C LEU A 165 -4.18 2.27 17.60
N ASP A 166 -4.86 3.15 18.33
CA ASP A 166 -4.47 4.55 18.51
C ASP A 166 -3.15 4.62 19.30
N GLY A 167 -2.13 5.24 18.74
CA GLY A 167 -0.77 5.27 19.30
C GLY A 167 0.02 3.95 19.17
N SER A 168 -0.48 2.98 18.41
CA SER A 168 0.18 1.67 18.25
C SER A 168 1.51 1.76 17.49
N SER A 169 2.33 0.70 17.63
CA SER A 169 3.56 0.57 16.84
C SER A 169 3.30 0.56 15.33
N LEU A 170 2.15 0.02 14.91
CA LEU A 170 1.73 -0.02 13.52
C LEU A 170 1.40 1.38 13.00
N GLU A 171 0.57 2.13 13.72
CA GLU A 171 0.22 3.51 13.39
C GLU A 171 1.46 4.41 13.33
N ASN A 172 2.32 4.34 14.33
CA ASN A 172 3.57 5.11 14.38
C ASN A 172 4.51 4.78 13.21
N ALA A 173 4.57 3.53 12.75
CA ALA A 173 5.35 3.14 11.59
C ALA A 173 4.80 3.75 10.30
N PHE A 174 3.47 3.85 10.14
CA PHE A 174 2.85 4.52 8.99
C PHE A 174 3.04 6.04 9.02
N ILE A 175 2.91 6.68 10.19
CA ILE A 175 3.18 8.12 10.35
C ILE A 175 4.63 8.41 9.96
N ALA A 176 5.57 7.62 10.46
CA ALA A 176 6.98 7.76 10.15
C ALA A 176 7.27 7.60 8.64
N LEU A 177 6.58 6.69 7.94
CA LEU A 177 6.71 6.51 6.50
C LEU A 177 6.16 7.73 5.74
N GLU A 178 5.05 8.31 6.20
CA GLU A 178 4.45 9.47 5.56
C GLU A 178 5.28 10.75 5.70
N GLU A 179 5.89 10.98 6.87
CA GLU A 179 6.74 12.15 7.13
C GLU A 179 7.96 12.21 6.22
N GLU A 180 8.57 11.05 5.92
CA GLU A 180 9.71 10.98 5.01
C GLU A 180 9.36 11.39 3.57
N GLY A 181 8.15 11.14 3.13
CA GLY A 181 7.69 11.52 1.80
C GLY A 181 7.46 13.04 1.61
N LYS A 182 7.66 13.85 2.63
CA LYS A 182 7.56 15.33 2.60
C LYS A 182 8.92 16.01 2.44
N SER A 183 10.01 15.30 2.61
CA SER A 183 11.38 15.76 2.48
C SER A 183 11.92 15.41 1.08
#